data_6abd569b11450d2500d06d162f2870c3
#
_entry.id   6abd569b11450d2500d06d162f2870c3
#
_cell.length_a   1.000
_cell.length_b   1.000
_cell.length_c   1.000
_cell.angle_alpha   90.00
_cell.angle_beta   90.00
_cell.angle_gamma   90.00
#
_symmetry.space_group_name_H-M   'P 1'
#
loop_
_entity.id
_entity.type
_entity.pdbx_description
1 polymer ?
#
loop_
_entity_poly.entity_id
_entity_poly.type
_entity_poly.pdbx_seq_one_letter_code
_entity_poly.pdbx_strand_id
1 'polypeptide(L)'
;MIFSHISDTHLGLQQYGLEEREQDIYDSFNQAIDISIKDKVDFVIFAGDIFHTPNTSGKAILQMANALKRLHQNSIESFFILGEHDISRIRATPVSYVYHNLEFSKYVGRGEPVYHKDVRIAGFDKIRKNEITTFEEKFRKLDSLAKQHSGHKILVLHQGITELNQFAGELNASDLPKNFTYYAMGHLHDKIVKDFDQLGGPLAYPGSTEMTTSEGIKETEKGFFEVDISSSEAKPTWIKLDTRPQFSTKVDFEEFDNSMTEIIEKIDMFDKKPVIEIKIHGKSAERDVIETKISQVIPKTLHCSWKVSQNDDTSSVLLERPARIDEELFKLAVNALKSEKLATFAVNELLPLLSTNQLDHATQLIIENFEHYKEKK
;
A
#
# COMPACT_ATOMS: atom_id res chain seq x y z
N MET A 1 12.96 26.32 -2.10
CA MET A 1 13.41 24.96 -2.41
C MET A 1 12.17 24.07 -2.45
N ILE A 2 12.05 23.21 -3.46
CA ILE A 2 10.89 22.32 -3.64
C ILE A 2 11.40 20.89 -3.75
N PHE A 3 10.73 19.93 -3.15
CA PHE A 3 11.05 18.52 -3.33
C PHE A 3 9.81 17.67 -3.59
N SER A 4 9.99 16.54 -4.28
CA SER A 4 8.92 15.56 -4.47
C SER A 4 8.93 14.51 -3.36
N HIS A 5 7.77 14.25 -2.78
CA HIS A 5 7.53 13.17 -1.83
C HIS A 5 6.64 12.11 -2.49
N ILE A 6 7.22 10.99 -2.85
CA ILE A 6 6.62 9.85 -3.52
C ILE A 6 6.68 8.66 -2.58
N SER A 7 5.63 7.84 -2.50
CA SER A 7 5.62 6.60 -1.73
C SER A 7 4.79 5.52 -2.43
N ASP A 8 4.93 4.29 -1.96
CA ASP A 8 4.06 3.17 -2.32
C ASP A 8 3.91 2.99 -3.83
N THR A 9 5.06 2.98 -4.53
CA THR A 9 5.12 2.86 -5.99
C THR A 9 4.90 1.44 -6.47
N HIS A 10 5.13 0.43 -5.63
CA HIS A 10 4.90 -1.00 -5.85
C HIS A 10 5.34 -1.48 -7.24
N LEU A 11 6.50 -1.07 -7.70
CA LEU A 11 7.04 -1.48 -9.01
C LEU A 11 7.09 -3.00 -9.11
N GLY A 12 6.55 -3.53 -10.20
CA GLY A 12 6.44 -4.96 -10.45
C GLY A 12 5.14 -5.60 -9.94
N LEU A 13 4.18 -4.82 -9.42
CA LEU A 13 2.84 -5.30 -9.13
C LEU A 13 2.10 -5.61 -10.44
N GLN A 14 1.73 -6.87 -10.61
CA GLN A 14 0.89 -7.35 -11.70
C GLN A 14 -0.51 -7.63 -11.18
N GLN A 15 -1.29 -6.57 -10.95
CA GLN A 15 -2.64 -6.68 -10.40
C GLN A 15 -3.52 -7.53 -11.34
N TYR A 16 -4.25 -8.49 -10.78
CA TYR A 16 -5.06 -9.48 -11.50
C TYR A 16 -4.27 -10.39 -12.46
N GLY A 17 -2.93 -10.42 -12.36
CA GLY A 17 -2.06 -11.15 -13.30
C GLY A 17 -1.99 -10.53 -14.70
N LEU A 18 -2.35 -9.26 -14.86
CA LEU A 18 -2.40 -8.57 -16.15
C LEU A 18 -1.14 -7.74 -16.38
N GLU A 19 -0.49 -7.95 -17.53
CA GLU A 19 0.70 -7.16 -17.92
C GLU A 19 0.37 -5.68 -18.09
N GLU A 20 -0.84 -5.35 -18.55
CA GLU A 20 -1.30 -3.97 -18.68
C GLU A 20 -1.37 -3.26 -17.32
N ARG A 21 -1.71 -3.99 -16.24
CA ARG A 21 -1.71 -3.42 -14.88
C ARG A 21 -0.30 -3.19 -14.36
N GLU A 22 0.63 -4.07 -14.69
CA GLU A 22 2.06 -3.82 -14.40
C GLU A 22 2.58 -2.59 -15.17
N GLN A 23 2.14 -2.41 -16.43
CA GLN A 23 2.51 -1.24 -17.21
C GLN A 23 1.90 0.05 -16.64
N ASP A 24 0.64 0.02 -16.18
CA ASP A 24 0.01 1.17 -15.52
C ASP A 24 0.81 1.63 -14.27
N ILE A 25 1.32 0.69 -13.45
CA ILE A 25 2.20 0.99 -12.31
C ILE A 25 3.46 1.74 -12.79
N TYR A 26 4.08 1.28 -13.87
CA TYR A 26 5.27 1.94 -14.42
C TYR A 26 4.97 3.30 -15.04
N ASP A 27 3.84 3.43 -15.71
CA ASP A 27 3.42 4.69 -16.35
C ASP A 27 3.17 5.76 -15.29
N SER A 28 2.44 5.43 -14.22
CA SER A 28 2.15 6.35 -13.11
C SER A 28 3.43 6.78 -12.38
N PHE A 29 4.32 5.81 -12.11
CA PHE A 29 5.63 6.09 -11.52
C PHE A 29 6.47 7.03 -12.42
N ASN A 30 6.59 6.70 -13.72
CA ASN A 30 7.35 7.53 -14.66
C ASN A 30 6.76 8.92 -14.81
N GLN A 31 5.42 9.05 -14.77
CA GLN A 31 4.75 10.34 -14.80
C GLN A 31 5.13 11.20 -13.59
N ALA A 32 5.21 10.64 -12.37
CA ALA A 32 5.67 11.35 -11.19
C ALA A 32 7.12 11.84 -11.34
N ILE A 33 8.01 11.02 -11.92
CA ILE A 33 9.40 11.40 -12.21
C ILE A 33 9.47 12.49 -13.29
N ASP A 34 8.66 12.38 -14.36
CA ASP A 34 8.62 13.38 -15.44
C ASP A 34 8.18 14.75 -14.94
N ILE A 35 7.15 14.79 -14.08
CA ILE A 35 6.66 16.01 -13.46
C ILE A 35 7.75 16.61 -12.57
N SER A 36 8.37 15.80 -11.69
CA SER A 36 9.46 16.25 -10.80
C SER A 36 10.63 16.87 -11.58
N ILE A 37 11.00 16.28 -12.74
CA ILE A 37 12.05 16.81 -13.61
C ILE A 37 11.59 18.11 -14.30
N LYS A 38 10.37 18.14 -14.84
CA LYS A 38 9.80 19.30 -15.52
C LYS A 38 9.71 20.50 -14.59
N ASP A 39 9.27 20.29 -13.36
CA ASP A 39 9.08 21.33 -12.36
C ASP A 39 10.39 21.66 -11.62
N LYS A 40 11.47 20.95 -11.97
CA LYS A 40 12.84 21.19 -11.50
C LYS A 40 12.95 21.17 -9.97
N VAL A 41 12.38 20.15 -9.36
CA VAL A 41 12.50 19.98 -7.92
C VAL A 41 13.98 19.84 -7.50
N ASP A 42 14.33 20.28 -6.30
CA ASP A 42 15.71 20.19 -5.81
C ASP A 42 16.12 18.75 -5.51
N PHE A 43 15.19 17.92 -5.02
CA PHE A 43 15.41 16.50 -4.73
C PHE A 43 14.09 15.72 -4.67
N VAL A 44 14.20 14.38 -4.63
CA VAL A 44 13.06 13.46 -4.50
C VAL A 44 13.23 12.57 -3.26
N ILE A 45 12.16 12.34 -2.51
CA ILE A 45 12.09 11.37 -1.42
C ILE A 45 11.16 10.23 -1.82
N PHE A 46 11.64 8.99 -1.72
CA PHE A 46 10.86 7.77 -1.81
C PHE A 46 10.63 7.19 -0.41
N ALA A 47 9.40 7.29 0.08
CA ALA A 47 9.05 6.93 1.45
C ALA A 47 8.63 5.46 1.62
N GLY A 48 9.36 4.53 0.97
CA GLY A 48 9.18 3.09 1.10
C GLY A 48 8.20 2.47 0.11
N ASP A 49 8.13 1.13 0.13
CA ASP A 49 7.38 0.28 -0.79
C ASP A 49 7.63 0.65 -2.27
N ILE A 50 8.94 0.75 -2.60
CA ILE A 50 9.40 1.01 -3.96
C ILE A 50 9.03 -0.15 -4.86
N PHE A 51 9.32 -1.38 -4.42
CA PHE A 51 8.98 -2.61 -5.12
C PHE A 51 7.81 -3.33 -4.45
N HIS A 52 7.02 -4.03 -5.25
CA HIS A 52 5.88 -4.80 -4.71
C HIS A 52 6.32 -6.06 -3.95
N THR A 53 7.47 -6.61 -4.27
CA THR A 53 8.04 -7.78 -3.57
C THR A 53 9.55 -7.64 -3.44
N PRO A 54 10.15 -8.22 -2.38
CA PRO A 54 11.61 -8.19 -2.19
C PRO A 54 12.38 -8.86 -3.33
N ASN A 55 11.78 -9.85 -3.99
CA ASN A 55 12.32 -10.56 -5.15
C ASN A 55 11.67 -10.03 -6.43
N THR A 56 11.84 -8.76 -6.70
CA THR A 56 11.20 -8.08 -7.82
C THR A 56 11.78 -8.50 -9.18
N SER A 57 11.03 -8.24 -10.26
CA SER A 57 11.43 -8.57 -11.63
C SER A 57 12.57 -7.67 -12.13
N GLY A 58 13.37 -8.19 -13.08
CA GLY A 58 14.40 -7.38 -13.76
C GLY A 58 13.80 -6.15 -14.46
N LYS A 59 12.54 -6.23 -14.95
CA LYS A 59 11.81 -5.11 -15.56
C LYS A 59 11.56 -3.99 -14.54
N ALA A 60 11.11 -4.33 -13.33
CA ALA A 60 10.89 -3.36 -12.26
C ALA A 60 12.21 -2.71 -11.80
N ILE A 61 13.29 -3.49 -11.68
CA ILE A 61 14.64 -2.98 -11.37
C ILE A 61 15.09 -1.95 -12.41
N LEU A 62 14.89 -2.25 -13.69
CA LEU A 62 15.26 -1.36 -14.78
C LEU A 62 14.40 -0.08 -14.79
N GLN A 63 13.11 -0.16 -14.45
CA GLN A 63 12.26 1.04 -14.34
C GLN A 63 12.80 2.00 -13.28
N MET A 64 13.11 1.50 -12.08
CA MET A 64 13.69 2.33 -11.01
C MET A 64 15.08 2.88 -11.42
N ALA A 65 15.96 2.02 -11.97
CA ALA A 65 17.29 2.45 -12.42
C ALA A 65 17.22 3.58 -13.47
N ASN A 66 16.31 3.47 -14.46
CA ASN A 66 16.11 4.49 -15.48
C ASN A 66 15.57 5.80 -14.90
N ALA A 67 14.63 5.72 -13.95
CA ALA A 67 14.10 6.90 -13.26
C ALA A 67 15.20 7.63 -12.49
N LEU A 68 16.00 6.91 -11.69
CA LEU A 68 17.12 7.47 -10.93
C LEU A 68 18.20 8.07 -11.84
N LYS A 69 18.51 7.40 -12.96
CA LYS A 69 19.42 7.93 -13.98
C LYS A 69 18.93 9.25 -14.56
N ARG A 70 17.63 9.36 -14.86
CA ARG A 70 17.00 10.59 -15.39
C ARG A 70 17.04 11.72 -14.37
N LEU A 71 16.73 11.44 -13.09
CA LEU A 71 16.87 12.41 -12.00
C LEU A 71 18.34 12.91 -11.90
N HIS A 72 19.29 11.98 -11.87
CA HIS A 72 20.73 12.30 -11.80
C HIS A 72 21.19 13.16 -12.99
N GLN A 73 20.76 12.85 -14.21
CA GLN A 73 21.07 13.63 -15.42
C GLN A 73 20.54 15.07 -15.37
N ASN A 74 19.47 15.31 -14.57
CA ASN A 74 18.91 16.63 -14.31
C ASN A 74 19.41 17.26 -13.00
N SER A 75 20.45 16.70 -12.39
CA SER A 75 21.04 17.16 -11.12
C SER A 75 20.05 17.16 -9.94
N ILE A 76 19.07 16.25 -9.97
CA ILE A 76 18.09 16.05 -8.90
C ILE A 76 18.56 14.86 -8.06
N GLU A 77 18.92 15.10 -6.80
CA GLU A 77 19.27 14.04 -5.86
C GLU A 77 18.00 13.26 -5.43
N SER A 78 18.18 12.01 -5.03
CA SER A 78 17.08 11.23 -4.46
C SER A 78 17.48 10.54 -3.17
N PHE A 79 16.50 10.36 -2.30
CA PHE A 79 16.62 9.75 -0.98
C PHE A 79 15.56 8.68 -0.82
N PHE A 80 15.87 7.56 -0.16
CA PHE A 80 14.88 6.52 0.05
C PHE A 80 15.02 5.81 1.39
N ILE A 81 13.92 5.27 1.84
CA ILE A 81 13.81 4.25 2.88
C ILE A 81 13.14 3.01 2.31
N LEU A 82 13.06 1.95 3.10
CA LEU A 82 12.40 0.69 2.72
C LEU A 82 11.08 0.54 3.46
N GLY A 83 10.04 0.12 2.72
CA GLY A 83 8.78 -0.34 3.27
C GLY A 83 8.78 -1.86 3.51
N GLU A 84 7.64 -2.41 3.94
CA GLU A 84 7.50 -3.85 4.22
C GLU A 84 7.63 -4.73 2.98
N HIS A 85 7.25 -4.21 1.81
CA HIS A 85 7.34 -4.91 0.53
C HIS A 85 8.77 -4.95 -0.03
N ASP A 86 9.64 -4.01 0.38
CA ASP A 86 11.05 -3.98 -0.03
C ASP A 86 11.92 -4.95 0.77
N ILE A 87 11.48 -5.36 1.97
CA ILE A 87 12.28 -6.12 2.94
C ILE A 87 11.93 -7.60 2.88
N SER A 88 12.92 -8.45 2.58
CA SER A 88 12.74 -9.90 2.64
C SER A 88 12.63 -10.39 4.10
N ARG A 89 11.76 -11.36 4.33
CA ARG A 89 11.70 -12.10 5.61
C ARG A 89 12.91 -13.01 5.83
N ILE A 90 13.55 -13.41 4.74
CA ILE A 90 14.80 -14.17 4.75
C ILE A 90 15.90 -13.12 4.61
N ARG A 91 16.89 -13.12 5.50
CA ARG A 91 17.99 -12.12 5.62
C ARG A 91 18.76 -11.87 4.30
N ALA A 92 18.09 -11.40 3.27
CA ALA A 92 18.66 -11.01 2.00
C ALA A 92 18.92 -9.51 1.98
N THR A 93 19.94 -9.08 1.24
CA THR A 93 20.16 -7.66 0.98
C THR A 93 19.04 -7.12 0.10
N PRO A 94 18.31 -6.05 0.52
CA PRO A 94 17.28 -5.45 -0.31
C PRO A 94 17.83 -4.97 -1.67
N VAL A 95 17.07 -5.19 -2.73
CA VAL A 95 17.47 -4.82 -4.10
C VAL A 95 17.75 -3.32 -4.20
N SER A 96 16.99 -2.49 -3.48
CA SER A 96 17.15 -1.03 -3.49
C SER A 96 18.55 -0.56 -3.05
N TYR A 97 19.30 -1.37 -2.29
CA TYR A 97 20.67 -1.01 -1.89
C TYR A 97 21.64 -0.94 -3.07
N VAL A 98 21.34 -1.56 -4.21
CA VAL A 98 22.17 -1.42 -5.41
C VAL A 98 22.25 0.05 -5.85
N TYR A 99 21.17 0.78 -5.75
CA TYR A 99 21.12 2.19 -6.15
C TYR A 99 21.90 3.09 -5.19
N HIS A 100 21.92 2.76 -3.89
CA HIS A 100 22.77 3.45 -2.92
C HIS A 100 24.26 3.19 -3.16
N ASN A 101 24.63 1.93 -3.39
CA ASN A 101 26.02 1.55 -3.62
C ASN A 101 26.58 2.09 -4.95
N LEU A 102 25.70 2.32 -5.94
CA LEU A 102 26.05 2.96 -7.21
C LEU A 102 25.90 4.48 -7.19
N GLU A 103 25.59 5.08 -6.03
CA GLU A 103 25.43 6.52 -5.81
C GLU A 103 24.31 7.18 -6.64
N PHE A 104 23.37 6.38 -7.16
CA PHE A 104 22.20 6.92 -7.86
C PHE A 104 21.12 7.46 -6.92
N SER A 105 21.06 6.96 -5.68
CA SER A 105 20.12 7.41 -4.64
C SER A 105 20.71 7.21 -3.25
N LYS A 106 20.44 8.08 -2.31
CA LYS A 106 20.94 8.00 -0.94
C LYS A 106 19.95 7.27 -0.03
N TYR A 107 20.40 6.18 0.58
CA TYR A 107 19.61 5.46 1.59
C TYR A 107 19.66 6.17 2.94
N VAL A 108 18.48 6.42 3.55
CA VAL A 108 18.36 7.17 4.82
C VAL A 108 17.60 6.38 5.91
N GLY A 109 17.32 5.10 5.71
CA GLY A 109 16.46 4.28 6.56
C GLY A 109 17.08 3.78 7.89
N ARG A 110 18.28 4.27 8.29
CA ARG A 110 18.95 3.84 9.54
C ARG A 110 18.92 4.87 10.66
N GLY A 111 18.23 6.00 10.45
CA GLY A 111 18.21 7.10 11.41
C GLY A 111 19.47 7.99 11.39
N GLU A 112 20.40 7.73 10.47
CA GLU A 112 21.56 8.57 10.25
C GLU A 112 21.16 9.74 9.34
N PRO A 113 21.41 11.00 9.77
CA PRO A 113 21.03 12.15 8.97
C PRO A 113 21.94 12.34 7.77
N VAL A 114 21.31 12.61 6.63
CA VAL A 114 21.96 13.03 5.39
C VAL A 114 21.54 14.47 5.10
N TYR A 115 22.39 15.21 4.40
CA TYR A 115 22.13 16.61 4.08
C TYR A 115 22.01 16.82 2.59
N HIS A 116 20.99 17.58 2.20
CA HIS A 116 20.90 18.23 0.90
C HIS A 116 20.97 19.73 1.14
N LYS A 117 22.10 20.35 0.81
CA LYS A 117 22.37 21.76 1.19
C LYS A 117 22.18 21.96 2.71
N ASP A 118 21.23 22.81 3.10
CA ASP A 118 20.86 23.09 4.50
C ASP A 118 19.67 22.26 5.02
N VAL A 119 19.13 21.38 4.20
CA VAL A 119 18.03 20.48 4.59
C VAL A 119 18.58 19.19 5.19
N ARG A 120 18.15 18.88 6.41
CA ARG A 120 18.48 17.64 7.09
C ARG A 120 17.40 16.59 6.82
N ILE A 121 17.79 15.45 6.29
CA ILE A 121 16.89 14.31 5.96
C ILE A 121 17.34 13.12 6.80
N ALA A 122 16.42 12.50 7.52
CA ALA A 122 16.67 11.26 8.25
C ALA A 122 15.40 10.40 8.22
N GLY A 123 15.53 9.09 8.29
CA GLY A 123 14.38 8.21 8.26
C GLY A 123 14.68 6.85 8.87
N PHE A 124 13.65 6.05 8.99
CA PHE A 124 13.75 4.65 9.36
C PHE A 124 12.95 3.81 8.37
N ASP A 125 13.49 2.65 8.04
CA ASP A 125 12.75 1.60 7.34
C ASP A 125 11.53 1.17 8.16
N LYS A 126 10.63 0.42 7.53
CA LYS A 126 9.47 -0.17 8.20
C LYS A 126 9.87 -0.81 9.52
N ILE A 127 9.31 -0.28 10.60
CA ILE A 127 9.50 -0.76 11.97
C ILE A 127 8.40 -1.80 12.24
N ARG A 128 8.77 -2.98 12.66
CA ARG A 128 7.79 -4.01 13.03
C ARG A 128 7.16 -3.68 14.39
N LYS A 129 5.92 -4.06 14.57
CA LYS A 129 5.15 -3.78 15.80
C LYS A 129 5.86 -4.23 17.08
N ASN A 130 6.57 -5.35 17.04
CA ASN A 130 7.36 -5.86 18.18
C ASN A 130 8.70 -5.14 18.41
N GLU A 131 9.12 -4.27 17.49
CA GLU A 131 10.38 -3.51 17.59
C GLU A 131 10.15 -2.06 18.05
N ILE A 132 8.90 -1.58 18.07
CA ILE A 132 8.54 -0.19 18.31
C ILE A 132 9.16 0.35 19.62
N THR A 133 9.10 -0.42 20.70
CA THR A 133 9.68 -0.02 22.00
C THR A 133 11.20 0.22 21.94
N THR A 134 11.91 -0.47 21.05
CA THR A 134 13.35 -0.27 20.85
C THR A 134 13.67 1.00 20.07
N PHE A 135 12.68 1.56 19.34
CA PHE A 135 12.83 2.76 18.55
C PHE A 135 12.61 4.05 19.35
N GLU A 136 12.01 4.01 20.54
CA GLU A 136 11.80 5.20 21.36
C GLU A 136 13.11 5.93 21.68
N GLU A 137 14.20 5.21 21.99
CA GLU A 137 15.50 5.82 22.24
C GLU A 137 16.10 6.41 20.96
N LYS A 138 15.96 5.71 19.83
CA LYS A 138 16.42 6.20 18.52
C LYS A 138 15.67 7.47 18.12
N PHE A 139 14.34 7.51 18.34
CA PHE A 139 13.53 8.70 18.09
C PHE A 139 13.94 9.88 18.98
N ARG A 140 14.16 9.65 20.28
CA ARG A 140 14.66 10.69 21.20
C ARG A 140 16.02 11.24 20.77
N LYS A 141 16.96 10.38 20.38
CA LYS A 141 18.26 10.79 19.86
C LYS A 141 18.11 11.62 18.59
N LEU A 142 17.30 11.16 17.66
CA LEU A 142 17.07 11.84 16.38
C LEU A 142 16.41 13.21 16.59
N ASP A 143 15.46 13.30 17.52
CA ASP A 143 14.79 14.55 17.90
C ASP A 143 15.75 15.58 18.50
N SER A 144 16.62 15.13 19.41
CA SER A 144 17.65 15.99 20.02
C SER A 144 18.61 16.55 18.97
N LEU A 145 19.00 15.75 17.98
CA LEU A 145 19.82 16.18 16.86
C LEU A 145 19.06 17.13 15.92
N ALA A 146 17.78 16.90 15.69
CA ALA A 146 16.93 17.77 14.88
C ALA A 146 16.77 19.16 15.52
N LYS A 147 16.62 19.22 16.85
CA LYS A 147 16.52 20.47 17.60
C LYS A 147 17.74 21.38 17.44
N GLN A 148 18.93 20.82 17.20
CA GLN A 148 20.15 21.57 17.01
C GLN A 148 20.35 22.15 15.62
N HIS A 149 19.54 21.71 14.64
CA HIS A 149 19.64 22.15 13.26
C HIS A 149 18.67 23.30 13.00
N SER A 150 19.14 24.39 12.41
CA SER A 150 18.35 25.60 12.16
C SER A 150 17.56 25.54 10.85
N GLY A 151 18.01 24.74 9.84
CA GLY A 151 17.35 24.56 8.56
C GLY A 151 16.14 23.62 8.63
N HIS A 152 15.57 23.31 7.47
CA HIS A 152 14.51 22.31 7.38
C HIS A 152 14.97 20.91 7.79
N LYS A 153 14.07 20.18 8.42
CA LYS A 153 14.29 18.83 8.93
C LYS A 153 13.15 17.94 8.47
N ILE A 154 13.49 16.94 7.69
CA ILE A 154 12.51 16.00 7.12
C ILE A 154 12.72 14.64 7.76
N LEU A 155 11.67 14.12 8.39
CA LEU A 155 11.61 12.74 8.87
C LEU A 155 10.89 11.89 7.84
N VAL A 156 11.54 10.80 7.40
CA VAL A 156 10.97 9.87 6.43
C VAL A 156 10.65 8.55 7.14
N LEU A 157 9.39 8.12 7.11
CA LEU A 157 8.94 6.89 7.76
C LEU A 157 7.97 6.12 6.84
N HIS A 158 7.98 4.79 6.97
CA HIS A 158 6.98 3.93 6.33
C HIS A 158 6.16 3.23 7.41
N GLN A 159 5.19 3.96 8.00
CA GLN A 159 4.44 3.53 9.18
C GLN A 159 3.00 4.03 9.13
N GLY A 160 2.06 3.24 9.65
CA GLY A 160 0.70 3.69 9.89
C GLY A 160 0.58 4.46 11.21
N ILE A 161 -0.13 5.59 11.20
CA ILE A 161 -0.45 6.37 12.40
C ILE A 161 -1.86 6.03 12.88
N THR A 162 -1.96 5.62 14.14
CA THR A 162 -3.21 5.10 14.74
C THR A 162 -4.37 6.07 14.66
N GLU A 163 -4.10 7.37 14.87
CA GLU A 163 -5.10 8.45 14.80
C GLU A 163 -5.67 8.66 13.39
N LEU A 164 -4.97 8.18 12.36
CA LEU A 164 -5.40 8.30 10.96
C LEU A 164 -6.04 7.02 10.43
N ASN A 165 -5.55 5.87 10.87
CA ASN A 165 -6.10 4.57 10.50
C ASN A 165 -5.88 3.55 11.63
N GLN A 166 -6.94 3.21 12.37
CA GLN A 166 -6.86 2.31 13.52
C GLN A 166 -6.44 0.86 13.14
N PHE A 167 -6.74 0.42 11.92
CA PHE A 167 -6.43 -0.94 11.46
C PHE A 167 -4.98 -1.08 10.98
N ALA A 168 -4.45 -0.05 10.35
CA ALA A 168 -3.06 0.00 9.88
C ALA A 168 -2.14 0.78 10.84
N GLY A 169 -2.68 1.27 11.96
CA GLY A 169 -1.94 2.06 12.94
C GLY A 169 -0.96 1.21 13.74
N GLU A 170 0.27 1.66 13.78
CA GLU A 170 1.39 1.01 14.48
C GLU A 170 2.05 1.93 15.49
N LEU A 171 2.04 3.24 15.20
CA LEU A 171 2.55 4.31 16.04
C LEU A 171 1.43 5.33 16.30
N ASN A 172 1.51 6.00 17.44
CA ASN A 172 0.71 7.21 17.66
C ASN A 172 1.52 8.44 17.21
N ALA A 173 0.86 9.48 16.80
CA ALA A 173 1.53 10.73 16.43
C ALA A 173 2.38 11.30 17.61
N SER A 174 2.01 11.02 18.86
CA SER A 174 2.74 11.40 20.05
C SER A 174 4.09 10.71 20.23
N ASP A 175 4.28 9.55 19.59
CA ASP A 175 5.50 8.73 19.67
C ASP A 175 6.60 9.26 18.73
N LEU A 176 6.22 10.11 17.77
CA LEU A 176 7.14 10.65 16.76
C LEU A 176 8.07 11.73 17.33
N PRO A 177 9.30 11.87 16.78
CA PRO A 177 10.17 13.01 17.04
C PRO A 177 9.48 14.33 16.71
N LYS A 178 9.58 15.33 17.58
CA LYS A 178 8.76 16.56 17.51
C LYS A 178 9.38 17.70 16.70
N ASN A 179 10.73 17.70 16.58
CA ASN A 179 11.48 18.84 16.04
C ASN A 179 11.73 18.74 14.53
N PHE A 180 10.84 18.11 13.78
CA PHE A 180 10.90 18.05 12.32
C PHE A 180 9.90 19.03 11.69
N THR A 181 10.28 19.63 10.56
CA THR A 181 9.46 20.59 9.83
C THR A 181 8.58 19.95 8.79
N TYR A 182 8.79 18.64 8.50
CA TYR A 182 7.96 17.82 7.62
C TYR A 182 8.12 16.34 7.94
N TYR A 183 7.02 15.61 7.93
CA TYR A 183 6.99 14.16 8.14
C TYR A 183 6.54 13.50 6.84
N ALA A 184 7.51 12.97 6.08
CA ALA A 184 7.29 12.28 4.83
C ALA A 184 6.95 10.81 5.11
N MET A 185 5.65 10.49 5.04
CA MET A 185 5.12 9.18 5.39
C MET A 185 4.79 8.35 4.16
N GLY A 186 5.02 7.04 4.23
CA GLY A 186 4.47 6.02 3.33
C GLY A 186 3.67 4.98 4.11
N HIS A 187 3.13 3.95 3.44
CA HIS A 187 2.32 2.86 3.95
C HIS A 187 0.80 3.03 3.78
N LEU A 188 0.25 4.21 4.01
CA LEU A 188 -1.17 4.46 3.75
C LEU A 188 -1.34 4.91 2.29
N HIS A 189 -2.13 4.17 1.53
CA HIS A 189 -2.33 4.39 0.09
C HIS A 189 -3.29 5.53 -0.25
N ASP A 190 -3.94 6.12 0.75
CA ASP A 190 -4.78 7.30 0.59
C ASP A 190 -3.99 8.59 0.87
N LYS A 191 -4.33 9.66 0.15
CA LYS A 191 -3.76 10.99 0.37
C LYS A 191 -4.22 11.55 1.71
N ILE A 192 -3.28 11.86 2.62
CA ILE A 192 -3.56 12.48 3.91
C ILE A 192 -2.53 13.58 4.19
N VAL A 193 -2.99 14.73 4.62
CA VAL A 193 -2.14 15.76 5.25
C VAL A 193 -2.78 16.14 6.57
N LYS A 194 -2.01 16.05 7.65
CA LYS A 194 -2.51 16.32 8.99
C LYS A 194 -1.48 17.09 9.81
N ASP A 195 -1.91 18.18 10.42
CA ASP A 195 -1.17 18.85 11.47
C ASP A 195 -1.55 18.28 12.83
N PHE A 196 -0.54 18.01 13.64
CA PHE A 196 -0.68 17.60 15.03
C PHE A 196 0.03 18.63 15.91
N ASP A 197 -0.63 19.11 16.95
CA ASP A 197 -0.14 20.19 17.83
C ASP A 197 1.26 19.89 18.43
N GLN A 198 1.59 18.61 18.63
CA GLN A 198 2.86 18.18 19.19
C GLN A 198 3.99 18.06 18.17
N LEU A 199 3.71 18.12 16.86
CA LEU A 199 4.71 18.00 15.80
C LEU A 199 5.13 19.36 15.27
N GLY A 200 6.36 19.48 14.82
CA GLY A 200 6.94 20.73 14.31
C GLY A 200 6.58 21.08 12.87
N GLY A 201 5.76 20.27 12.21
CA GLY A 201 5.30 20.50 10.84
C GLY A 201 4.27 19.44 10.39
N PRO A 202 3.75 19.56 9.16
CA PRO A 202 2.73 18.67 8.63
C PRO A 202 3.25 17.24 8.48
N LEU A 203 2.38 16.29 8.82
CA LEU A 203 2.54 14.86 8.54
C LEU A 203 1.74 14.52 7.28
N ALA A 204 2.40 13.97 6.27
CA ALA A 204 1.80 13.78 4.97
C ALA A 204 2.05 12.37 4.41
N TYR A 205 0.97 11.73 3.95
CA TYR A 205 0.96 10.52 3.12
C TYR A 205 0.51 10.92 1.72
N PRO A 206 1.33 10.77 0.68
CA PRO A 206 0.91 11.08 -0.69
C PRO A 206 -0.10 10.06 -1.23
N GLY A 207 -0.14 8.88 -0.63
CA GLY A 207 -0.79 7.70 -1.17
C GLY A 207 0.11 6.94 -2.14
N SER A 208 -0.41 5.85 -2.69
CA SER A 208 0.28 5.11 -3.75
C SER A 208 0.19 5.84 -5.09
N THR A 209 1.15 5.62 -5.98
CA THR A 209 1.16 6.25 -7.32
C THR A 209 0.13 5.64 -8.27
N GLU A 210 -0.33 4.42 -8.01
CA GLU A 210 -1.39 3.71 -8.75
C GLU A 210 -2.20 2.85 -7.76
N MET A 211 -3.40 2.44 -8.15
CA MET A 211 -4.23 1.52 -7.39
C MET A 211 -3.56 0.16 -7.23
N THR A 212 -3.52 -0.33 -6.00
CA THR A 212 -3.00 -1.66 -5.66
C THR A 212 -4.14 -2.64 -5.34
N THR A 213 -3.82 -3.93 -5.25
CA THR A 213 -4.82 -4.98 -4.98
C THR A 213 -5.49 -4.81 -3.61
N SER A 214 -4.76 -4.31 -2.61
CA SER A 214 -5.25 -4.13 -1.24
C SER A 214 -6.36 -3.07 -1.11
N GLU A 215 -6.45 -2.14 -2.08
CA GLU A 215 -7.41 -1.03 -2.02
C GLU A 215 -8.80 -1.38 -2.56
N GLY A 216 -8.92 -2.53 -3.22
CA GLY A 216 -10.12 -2.90 -3.95
C GLY A 216 -10.36 -2.05 -5.20
N ILE A 217 -11.50 -2.26 -5.87
CA ILE A 217 -11.89 -1.49 -7.05
C ILE A 217 -12.78 -0.34 -6.60
N LYS A 218 -12.28 0.88 -6.69
CA LYS A 218 -12.98 2.12 -6.31
C LYS A 218 -12.52 3.30 -7.17
N GLU A 219 -13.34 4.32 -7.28
CA GLU A 219 -12.90 5.61 -7.81
C GLU A 219 -12.03 6.30 -6.76
N THR A 220 -10.77 6.52 -7.09
CA THR A 220 -9.85 7.26 -6.22
C THR A 220 -8.77 7.92 -7.06
N GLU A 221 -8.37 9.11 -6.68
CA GLU A 221 -7.26 9.80 -7.32
C GLU A 221 -5.94 9.33 -6.71
N LYS A 222 -4.92 9.17 -7.55
CA LYS A 222 -3.56 8.81 -7.17
C LYS A 222 -2.60 9.93 -7.51
N GLY A 223 -1.50 10.03 -6.75
CA GLY A 223 -0.57 11.14 -6.92
C GLY A 223 0.57 11.14 -5.93
N PHE A 224 1.25 12.27 -5.86
CA PHE A 224 2.38 12.51 -4.96
C PHE A 224 2.36 13.97 -4.48
N PHE A 225 3.23 14.33 -3.53
CA PHE A 225 3.37 15.72 -3.11
C PHE A 225 4.60 16.38 -3.72
N GLU A 226 4.44 17.63 -4.18
CA GLU A 226 5.50 18.61 -4.24
C GLU A 226 5.44 19.48 -2.98
N VAL A 227 6.57 19.59 -2.27
CA VAL A 227 6.63 20.26 -0.98
C VAL A 227 7.54 21.47 -1.10
N ASP A 228 6.96 22.65 -0.94
CA ASP A 228 7.71 23.90 -0.91
C ASP A 228 8.24 24.17 0.51
N ILE A 229 9.56 24.25 0.62
CA ILE A 229 10.31 24.57 1.85
C ILE A 229 11.12 25.85 1.67
N SER A 230 10.65 26.80 0.88
CA SER A 230 11.30 28.12 0.71
C SER A 230 11.08 29.05 1.91
N SER A 231 10.05 28.79 2.71
CA SER A 231 9.76 29.48 3.97
C SER A 231 10.08 28.58 5.17
N SER A 232 9.89 29.06 6.40
CA SER A 232 10.06 28.24 7.60
C SER A 232 9.06 27.09 7.75
N GLU A 233 7.95 27.13 7.00
CA GLU A 233 6.91 26.12 7.02
C GLU A 233 6.98 25.31 5.73
N ALA A 234 6.87 23.99 5.83
CA ALA A 234 6.74 23.11 4.68
C ALA A 234 5.29 23.11 4.17
N LYS A 235 5.11 23.31 2.86
CA LYS A 235 3.80 23.40 2.21
C LYS A 235 3.64 22.31 1.17
N PRO A 236 3.00 21.18 1.50
CA PRO A 236 2.73 20.12 0.54
C PRO A 236 1.61 20.51 -0.42
N THR A 237 1.88 20.44 -1.72
CA THR A 237 0.91 20.54 -2.81
C THR A 237 0.77 19.18 -3.46
N TRP A 238 -0.44 18.67 -3.53
CA TRP A 238 -0.66 17.33 -4.10
C TRP A 238 -0.80 17.41 -5.61
N ILE A 239 -0.04 16.59 -6.30
CA ILE A 239 0.00 16.49 -7.77
C ILE A 239 -0.71 15.19 -8.15
N LYS A 240 -1.83 15.34 -8.87
CA LYS A 240 -2.61 14.21 -9.39
C LYS A 240 -1.89 13.57 -10.56
N LEU A 241 -1.90 12.23 -10.58
CA LEU A 241 -1.43 11.41 -11.70
C LEU A 241 -2.61 10.92 -12.56
N ASP A 242 -2.35 10.73 -13.85
CA ASP A 242 -3.30 10.12 -14.77
C ASP A 242 -3.20 8.60 -14.70
N THR A 243 -4.13 7.99 -13.97
CA THR A 243 -4.18 6.54 -13.74
C THR A 243 -5.32 5.91 -14.52
N ARG A 244 -5.26 4.57 -14.71
CA ARG A 244 -6.36 3.84 -15.36
C ARG A 244 -7.65 4.00 -14.56
N PRO A 245 -8.79 4.32 -15.21
CA PRO A 245 -10.07 4.42 -14.53
C PRO A 245 -10.45 3.09 -13.83
N GLN A 246 -10.86 3.20 -12.58
CA GLN A 246 -11.37 2.07 -11.79
C GLN A 246 -12.63 2.51 -11.05
N PHE A 247 -13.68 1.70 -11.07
CA PHE A 247 -14.88 2.01 -10.30
C PHE A 247 -15.65 0.74 -9.91
N SER A 248 -16.38 0.84 -8.81
CA SER A 248 -17.33 -0.14 -8.36
C SER A 248 -18.75 0.46 -8.45
N THR A 249 -19.69 -0.31 -8.95
CA THR A 249 -21.08 0.12 -9.05
C THR A 249 -22.01 -0.91 -8.42
N LYS A 250 -23.13 -0.43 -7.87
CA LYS A 250 -24.22 -1.25 -7.35
C LYS A 250 -25.34 -1.27 -8.39
N VAL A 251 -25.89 -2.44 -8.67
CA VAL A 251 -26.93 -2.65 -9.64
C VAL A 251 -28.04 -3.45 -8.98
N ASP A 252 -29.29 -2.96 -9.09
CA ASP A 252 -30.46 -3.75 -8.72
C ASP A 252 -30.80 -4.70 -9.88
N PHE A 253 -31.06 -5.97 -9.55
CA PHE A 253 -31.39 -6.96 -10.57
C PHE A 253 -32.71 -6.63 -11.32
N GLU A 254 -33.65 -5.97 -10.66
CA GLU A 254 -34.91 -5.52 -11.28
C GLU A 254 -34.68 -4.41 -12.33
N GLU A 255 -33.63 -3.59 -12.18
CA GLU A 255 -33.24 -2.52 -13.11
C GLU A 255 -31.99 -2.88 -13.93
N PHE A 256 -31.64 -4.15 -14.00
CA PHE A 256 -30.37 -4.63 -14.53
C PHE A 256 -30.07 -4.13 -15.95
N ASP A 257 -31.06 -4.11 -16.85
CA ASP A 257 -30.88 -3.67 -18.24
C ASP A 257 -30.52 -2.18 -18.36
N ASN A 258 -31.23 -1.35 -17.63
CA ASN A 258 -30.97 0.09 -17.63
C ASN A 258 -29.58 0.37 -17.03
N SER A 259 -29.27 -0.25 -15.90
CA SER A 259 -27.99 -0.11 -15.24
C SER A 259 -26.81 -0.57 -16.10
N MET A 260 -26.97 -1.66 -16.85
CA MET A 260 -25.94 -2.12 -17.79
C MET A 260 -25.70 -1.16 -18.94
N THR A 261 -26.75 -0.49 -19.43
CA THR A 261 -26.64 0.56 -20.44
C THR A 261 -25.83 1.75 -19.90
N GLU A 262 -26.16 2.22 -18.70
CA GLU A 262 -25.43 3.32 -18.04
C GLU A 262 -23.95 2.97 -17.78
N ILE A 263 -23.66 1.73 -17.38
CA ILE A 263 -22.29 1.24 -17.20
C ILE A 263 -21.52 1.28 -18.52
N ILE A 264 -22.14 0.82 -19.61
CA ILE A 264 -21.51 0.83 -20.94
C ILE A 264 -21.25 2.26 -21.39
N GLU A 265 -22.21 3.17 -21.25
CA GLU A 265 -22.04 4.59 -21.57
C GLU A 265 -20.89 5.21 -20.77
N LYS A 266 -20.81 4.92 -19.44
CA LYS A 266 -19.71 5.38 -18.60
C LYS A 266 -18.36 4.83 -19.07
N ILE A 267 -18.28 3.55 -19.43
CA ILE A 267 -17.05 2.92 -19.94
C ILE A 267 -16.60 3.58 -21.24
N ASP A 268 -17.53 3.87 -22.15
CA ASP A 268 -17.25 4.46 -23.45
C ASP A 268 -16.75 5.93 -23.36
N MET A 269 -16.85 6.58 -22.18
CA MET A 269 -16.25 7.89 -21.93
C MET A 269 -14.74 7.84 -21.63
N PHE A 270 -14.18 6.68 -21.34
CA PHE A 270 -12.78 6.54 -20.97
C PHE A 270 -11.89 6.20 -22.18
N ASP A 271 -10.74 6.85 -22.27
CA ASP A 271 -9.73 6.55 -23.32
C ASP A 271 -9.06 5.19 -23.13
N LYS A 272 -8.97 4.72 -21.88
CA LYS A 272 -8.41 3.41 -21.52
C LYS A 272 -9.52 2.48 -21.01
N LYS A 273 -9.48 1.21 -21.39
CA LYS A 273 -10.38 0.19 -20.81
C LYS A 273 -10.28 0.19 -19.28
N PRO A 274 -11.36 0.44 -18.54
CA PRO A 274 -11.34 0.53 -17.09
C PRO A 274 -11.24 -0.83 -16.42
N VAL A 275 -10.94 -0.82 -15.11
CA VAL A 275 -11.13 -1.94 -14.19
C VAL A 275 -12.42 -1.71 -13.42
N ILE A 276 -13.36 -2.66 -13.43
CA ILE A 276 -14.66 -2.47 -12.80
C ILE A 276 -15.07 -3.63 -11.89
N GLU A 277 -15.87 -3.29 -10.87
CA GLU A 277 -16.59 -4.27 -10.04
C GLU A 277 -18.09 -3.95 -10.08
N ILE A 278 -18.91 -4.94 -10.41
CA ILE A 278 -20.38 -4.82 -10.43
C ILE A 278 -20.94 -5.60 -9.24
N LYS A 279 -21.60 -4.91 -8.31
CA LYS A 279 -22.27 -5.48 -7.14
C LYS A 279 -23.76 -5.56 -7.41
N ILE A 280 -24.25 -6.76 -7.67
CA ILE A 280 -25.65 -7.01 -8.05
C ILE A 280 -26.45 -7.36 -6.80
N HIS A 281 -27.54 -6.64 -6.57
CA HIS A 281 -28.48 -6.89 -5.48
C HIS A 281 -29.82 -7.37 -6.05
N GLY A 282 -30.46 -8.34 -5.41
CA GLY A 282 -31.80 -8.80 -5.80
C GLY A 282 -32.07 -10.24 -5.37
N LYS A 283 -33.35 -10.51 -5.06
CA LYS A 283 -33.78 -11.84 -4.57
C LYS A 283 -33.91 -12.89 -5.68
N SER A 284 -34.09 -12.48 -6.93
CA SER A 284 -34.39 -13.32 -8.08
C SER A 284 -33.27 -13.36 -9.12
N ALA A 285 -32.03 -13.01 -8.71
CA ALA A 285 -30.91 -12.89 -9.65
C ALA A 285 -30.54 -14.27 -10.26
N GLU A 286 -30.95 -14.49 -11.47
CA GLU A 286 -30.60 -15.70 -12.25
C GLU A 286 -29.19 -15.53 -12.82
N ARG A 287 -28.30 -16.45 -12.47
CA ARG A 287 -26.89 -16.40 -12.84
C ARG A 287 -26.66 -16.35 -14.35
N ASP A 288 -27.39 -17.14 -15.11
CA ASP A 288 -27.25 -17.22 -16.57
C ASP A 288 -27.62 -15.91 -17.28
N VAL A 289 -28.63 -15.20 -16.75
CA VAL A 289 -29.03 -13.87 -17.23
C VAL A 289 -27.92 -12.85 -16.95
N ILE A 290 -27.38 -12.89 -15.76
CA ILE A 290 -26.26 -12.00 -15.34
C ILE A 290 -25.05 -12.24 -16.25
N GLU A 291 -24.62 -13.49 -16.40
CA GLU A 291 -23.46 -13.85 -17.23
C GLU A 291 -23.61 -13.41 -18.67
N THR A 292 -24.82 -13.60 -19.25
CA THR A 292 -25.10 -13.17 -20.61
C THR A 292 -24.97 -11.68 -20.81
N LYS A 293 -25.42 -10.87 -19.86
CA LYS A 293 -25.36 -9.40 -19.95
C LYS A 293 -23.97 -8.83 -19.61
N ILE A 294 -23.30 -9.38 -18.60
CA ILE A 294 -21.94 -9.01 -18.27
C ILE A 294 -20.97 -9.34 -19.42
N SER A 295 -21.25 -10.39 -20.20
CA SER A 295 -20.46 -10.73 -21.39
C SER A 295 -20.36 -9.59 -22.41
N GLN A 296 -21.27 -8.63 -22.40
CA GLN A 296 -21.24 -7.43 -23.26
C GLN A 296 -20.27 -6.36 -22.74
N VAL A 297 -20.02 -6.35 -21.43
CA VAL A 297 -19.14 -5.37 -20.77
C VAL A 297 -17.69 -5.84 -20.77
N ILE A 298 -17.45 -7.15 -20.64
CA ILE A 298 -16.10 -7.74 -20.57
C ILE A 298 -15.17 -7.25 -21.69
N PRO A 299 -15.58 -7.22 -22.99
CA PRO A 299 -14.68 -6.77 -24.07
C PRO A 299 -14.29 -5.28 -23.98
N LYS A 300 -15.11 -4.48 -23.30
CA LYS A 300 -14.91 -3.02 -23.13
C LYS A 300 -14.06 -2.66 -21.89
N THR A 301 -13.77 -3.64 -21.03
CA THR A 301 -13.01 -3.47 -19.79
C THR A 301 -11.66 -4.17 -19.87
N LEU A 302 -10.69 -3.73 -19.08
CA LEU A 302 -9.46 -4.47 -18.87
C LEU A 302 -9.68 -5.64 -17.89
N HIS A 303 -10.45 -5.39 -16.83
CA HIS A 303 -10.88 -6.39 -15.88
C HIS A 303 -12.29 -6.06 -15.40
N CYS A 304 -13.14 -7.08 -15.35
CA CYS A 304 -14.50 -6.99 -14.84
C CYS A 304 -14.72 -8.10 -13.81
N SER A 305 -14.99 -7.72 -12.57
CA SER A 305 -15.47 -8.63 -11.54
C SER A 305 -16.92 -8.34 -11.19
N TRP A 306 -17.67 -9.35 -10.76
CA TRP A 306 -19.03 -9.16 -10.30
C TRP A 306 -19.36 -10.08 -9.12
N LYS A 307 -20.27 -9.60 -8.27
CA LYS A 307 -20.74 -10.32 -7.09
C LYS A 307 -22.24 -10.15 -6.96
N VAL A 308 -22.94 -11.22 -6.58
CA VAL A 308 -24.37 -11.19 -6.28
C VAL A 308 -24.57 -11.25 -4.77
N SER A 309 -25.34 -10.30 -4.23
CA SER A 309 -25.77 -10.26 -2.83
C SER A 309 -27.29 -10.43 -2.76
N GLN A 310 -27.75 -11.41 -2.01
CA GLN A 310 -29.19 -11.71 -1.85
C GLN A 310 -29.89 -10.91 -0.75
N ASN A 311 -29.16 -10.11 0.02
CA ASN A 311 -29.70 -9.35 1.16
C ASN A 311 -29.47 -7.84 1.00
N ASP A 312 -30.57 -7.09 1.18
CA ASP A 312 -30.55 -5.66 1.46
C ASP A 312 -29.97 -5.35 2.87
N ASP A 313 -28.79 -5.80 3.17
CA ASP A 313 -28.09 -5.36 4.38
C ASP A 313 -27.39 -4.02 4.12
N THR A 314 -28.20 -2.96 4.02
CA THR A 314 -27.79 -1.56 4.26
C THR A 314 -27.63 -1.25 5.76
N SER A 315 -27.48 -2.25 6.59
CA SER A 315 -26.96 -2.03 7.93
C SER A 315 -25.43 -2.02 7.81
N SER A 316 -24.85 -0.84 7.95
CA SER A 316 -23.49 -0.70 8.45
C SER A 316 -23.35 -1.67 9.64
N VAL A 317 -22.76 -2.83 9.37
CA VAL A 317 -22.36 -3.74 10.44
C VAL A 317 -21.27 -2.99 11.20
N LEU A 318 -21.68 -2.22 12.17
CA LEU A 318 -20.87 -2.01 13.36
C LEU A 318 -20.48 -3.43 13.78
N LEU A 319 -19.20 -3.72 13.70
CA LEU A 319 -18.59 -4.98 14.12
C LEU A 319 -19.02 -5.28 15.56
N GLU A 320 -20.19 -5.89 15.71
CA GLU A 320 -20.57 -6.56 16.94
C GLU A 320 -19.95 -7.95 16.94
N ARG A 321 -18.81 -8.03 17.62
CA ARG A 321 -18.16 -9.16 18.27
C ARG A 321 -17.69 -10.36 17.42
N PRO A 322 -16.47 -10.84 17.71
CA PRO A 322 -15.75 -11.90 16.99
C PRO A 322 -16.35 -13.32 17.06
N ALA A 323 -17.43 -13.55 17.78
CA ALA A 323 -18.01 -14.89 17.98
C ALA A 323 -18.63 -15.52 16.70
N ARG A 324 -18.98 -14.73 15.66
CA ARG A 324 -19.55 -15.27 14.41
C ARG A 324 -18.51 -15.66 13.36
N ILE A 325 -17.34 -15.06 13.40
CA ILE A 325 -16.25 -15.36 12.42
C ILE A 325 -15.74 -16.78 12.67
N ASP A 326 -15.59 -17.18 13.91
CA ASP A 326 -15.08 -18.52 14.28
C ASP A 326 -16.06 -19.64 13.88
N GLU A 327 -17.37 -19.39 13.98
CA GLU A 327 -18.39 -20.37 13.55
C GLU A 327 -18.44 -20.52 12.03
N GLU A 328 -18.31 -19.45 11.28
CA GLU A 328 -18.28 -19.48 9.80
C GLU A 328 -16.97 -20.09 9.28
N LEU A 329 -15.84 -19.72 9.86
CA LEU A 329 -14.55 -20.35 9.58
C LEU A 329 -14.58 -21.86 9.86
N PHE A 330 -15.20 -22.26 10.97
CA PHE A 330 -15.35 -23.68 11.31
C PHE A 330 -16.22 -24.41 10.28
N LYS A 331 -17.35 -23.84 9.88
CA LYS A 331 -18.22 -24.41 8.81
C LYS A 331 -17.50 -24.54 7.47
N LEU A 332 -16.72 -23.51 7.09
CA LEU A 332 -15.90 -23.56 5.88
C LEU A 332 -14.82 -24.64 5.97
N ALA A 333 -14.15 -24.75 7.12
CA ALA A 333 -13.15 -25.77 7.37
C ALA A 333 -13.74 -27.19 7.33
N VAL A 334 -14.93 -27.41 7.91
CA VAL A 334 -15.65 -28.70 7.83
C VAL A 334 -15.99 -29.05 6.37
N ASN A 335 -16.46 -28.07 5.61
CA ASN A 335 -16.78 -28.28 4.19
C ASN A 335 -15.55 -28.60 3.35
N ALA A 336 -14.43 -27.94 3.59
CA ALA A 336 -13.18 -28.14 2.86
C ALA A 336 -12.49 -29.46 3.24
N LEU A 337 -12.38 -29.76 4.54
CA LEU A 337 -11.64 -30.91 5.05
C LEU A 337 -12.48 -32.18 5.17
N LYS A 338 -13.80 -32.09 4.97
CA LYS A 338 -14.76 -33.19 5.09
C LYS A 338 -14.69 -33.95 6.42
N SER A 339 -14.24 -33.30 7.47
CA SER A 339 -14.03 -33.85 8.81
C SER A 339 -14.10 -32.77 9.88
N GLU A 340 -15.04 -32.88 10.82
CA GLU A 340 -15.16 -31.95 11.95
C GLU A 340 -13.92 -31.96 12.82
N LYS A 341 -13.28 -33.13 13.02
CA LYS A 341 -12.08 -33.25 13.80
C LYS A 341 -10.89 -32.52 13.17
N LEU A 342 -10.72 -32.62 11.86
CA LEU A 342 -9.69 -31.87 11.15
C LEU A 342 -10.01 -30.38 11.10
N ALA A 343 -11.26 -30.02 11.02
CA ALA A 343 -11.71 -28.62 11.05
C ALA A 343 -11.42 -27.99 12.44
N THR A 344 -11.71 -28.71 13.52
CA THR A 344 -11.39 -28.28 14.89
C THR A 344 -9.89 -28.05 15.07
N PHE A 345 -9.07 -29.00 14.62
CA PHE A 345 -7.61 -28.87 14.65
C PHE A 345 -7.13 -27.68 13.83
N ALA A 346 -7.64 -27.54 12.60
CA ALA A 346 -7.24 -26.45 11.69
C ALA A 346 -7.60 -25.07 12.24
N VAL A 347 -8.82 -24.88 12.76
CA VAL A 347 -9.32 -23.57 13.20
C VAL A 347 -8.77 -23.20 14.60
N ASN A 348 -8.77 -24.15 15.54
CA ASN A 348 -8.47 -23.83 16.95
C ASN A 348 -6.98 -23.93 17.30
N GLU A 349 -6.22 -24.76 16.59
CA GLU A 349 -4.82 -25.01 16.92
C GLU A 349 -3.86 -24.49 15.84
N LEU A 350 -4.14 -24.77 14.57
CA LEU A 350 -3.22 -24.43 13.49
C LEU A 350 -3.34 -22.97 13.04
N LEU A 351 -4.57 -22.48 12.85
CA LEU A 351 -4.82 -21.12 12.36
C LEU A 351 -4.24 -20.01 13.25
N PRO A 352 -4.32 -20.08 14.61
CA PRO A 352 -3.67 -19.11 15.49
C PRO A 352 -2.14 -19.06 15.32
N LEU A 353 -1.49 -20.19 15.14
CA LEU A 353 -0.05 -20.26 14.91
C LEU A 353 0.33 -19.66 13.54
N LEU A 354 -0.45 -19.97 12.50
CA LEU A 354 -0.25 -19.40 11.17
C LEU A 354 -0.51 -17.90 11.14
N SER A 355 -1.54 -17.41 11.84
CA SER A 355 -1.87 -15.99 11.91
C SER A 355 -0.81 -15.16 12.65
N THR A 356 -0.09 -15.79 13.59
CA THR A 356 1.04 -15.19 14.32
C THR A 356 2.40 -15.49 13.69
N ASN A 357 2.41 -16.08 12.47
CA ASN A 357 3.61 -16.44 11.70
C ASN A 357 4.58 -17.41 12.41
N GLN A 358 4.05 -18.28 13.29
CA GLN A 358 4.81 -19.31 14.00
C GLN A 358 4.89 -20.61 13.17
N LEU A 359 5.50 -20.52 11.97
CA LEU A 359 5.51 -21.62 10.98
C LEU A 359 6.20 -22.88 11.48
N ASP A 360 7.28 -22.75 12.26
CA ASP A 360 8.01 -23.91 12.83
C ASP A 360 7.14 -24.66 13.82
N HIS A 361 6.45 -23.97 14.73
CA HIS A 361 5.51 -24.56 15.67
C HIS A 361 4.31 -25.19 14.95
N ALA A 362 3.77 -24.53 13.94
CA ALA A 362 2.66 -25.07 13.13
C ALA A 362 3.07 -26.36 12.41
N THR A 363 4.29 -26.39 11.85
CA THR A 363 4.83 -27.58 11.18
C THR A 363 5.03 -28.73 12.16
N GLN A 364 5.60 -28.47 13.33
CA GLN A 364 5.81 -29.46 14.36
C GLN A 364 4.48 -30.04 14.86
N LEU A 365 3.49 -29.18 15.09
CA LEU A 365 2.14 -29.59 15.51
C LEU A 365 1.44 -30.49 14.48
N ILE A 366 1.63 -30.21 13.17
CA ILE A 366 1.10 -31.06 12.09
C ILE A 366 1.77 -32.44 12.12
N ILE A 367 3.10 -32.50 12.29
CA ILE A 367 3.88 -33.75 12.31
C ILE A 367 3.44 -34.61 13.50
N GLU A 368 3.35 -34.03 14.70
CA GLU A 368 2.94 -34.73 15.92
C GLU A 368 1.51 -35.32 15.80
N ASN A 369 0.57 -34.51 15.25
CA ASN A 369 -0.79 -34.98 15.02
C ASN A 369 -0.87 -36.07 13.94
N PHE A 370 -0.02 -36.00 12.91
CA PHE A 370 0.03 -37.02 11.86
C PHE A 370 0.62 -38.34 12.36
N GLU A 371 1.65 -38.33 13.19
CA GLU A 371 2.22 -39.54 13.83
C GLU A 371 1.21 -40.18 14.76
N HIS A 372 0.51 -39.41 15.59
CA HIS A 372 -0.55 -39.89 16.46
C HIS A 372 -1.75 -40.49 15.70
N TYR A 373 -2.01 -40.03 14.49
CA TYR A 373 -3.05 -40.58 13.60
C TYR A 373 -2.61 -41.92 12.97
N LYS A 374 -1.32 -42.10 12.68
CA LYS A 374 -0.74 -43.36 12.18
C LYS A 374 -0.75 -44.48 13.23
N GLU A 375 -0.49 -44.15 14.51
CA GLU A 375 -0.47 -45.12 15.58
C GLU A 375 -1.85 -45.67 15.97
N LYS A 376 -2.93 -45.01 15.54
CA LYS A 376 -4.32 -45.42 15.80
C LYS A 376 -4.99 -46.15 14.64
N LYS A 377 -4.28 -46.46 13.59
CA LYS A 377 -4.66 -47.35 12.48
C LYS A 377 -3.93 -48.67 12.56
#